data_ddb8c8324544c4a248906ab89b664eae
#
_entry.id   ddb8c8324544c4a248906ab89b664eae
#
_cell.length_a   1.000
_cell.length_b   1.000
_cell.length_c   1.000
_cell.angle_alpha   90.00
_cell.angle_beta   90.00
_cell.angle_gamma   90.00
#
_symmetry.space_group_name_H-M   'P 1'
#
loop_
_entity.id
_entity.type
_entity.pdbx_description
1 polymer ?
#
loop_
_entity_poly.entity_id
_entity_poly.type
_entity_poly.pdbx_seq_one_letter_code
_entity_poly.pdbx_strand_id
1 'polypeptide(L)'
;MPTILFIYGWRLFFYSNEGLEPIHVHAEKGDMECKFWLLIDEVEIQEAFSYNMTPTAKKEIKKIIYQHFDLIVESWNSYFNN
;
A
#
# COMPACT_ATOMS: atom_id res chain seq x y z
N MET A 1 11.45 5.46 -6.74
CA MET A 1 10.25 4.99 -6.02
C MET A 1 10.60 3.78 -5.17
N PRO A 2 10.50 3.90 -3.85
CA PRO A 2 10.77 2.74 -3.01
C PRO A 2 9.73 1.65 -3.19
N THR A 3 10.21 0.47 -3.56
CA THR A 3 9.35 -0.72 -3.65
C THR A 3 9.44 -1.47 -2.34
N ILE A 4 8.28 -1.76 -1.75
CA ILE A 4 8.20 -2.50 -0.50
C ILE A 4 8.22 -4.01 -0.76
N LEU A 5 7.42 -4.45 -1.73
CA LEU A 5 7.16 -5.87 -1.91
C LEU A 5 6.62 -6.14 -3.31
N PHE A 6 7.07 -7.26 -3.89
CA PHE A 6 6.43 -7.85 -5.07
C PHE A 6 5.80 -9.16 -4.64
N ILE A 7 4.49 -9.31 -4.85
CA ILE A 7 3.80 -10.54 -4.47
C ILE A 7 2.56 -10.75 -5.35
N TYR A 8 2.43 -11.95 -5.88
CA TYR A 8 1.29 -12.36 -6.73
C TYR A 8 1.03 -11.41 -7.90
N GLY A 9 2.11 -10.86 -8.48
CA GLY A 9 2.02 -9.91 -9.58
C GLY A 9 1.79 -8.49 -9.14
N TRP A 10 1.53 -8.23 -7.87
CA TRP A 10 1.38 -6.90 -7.33
C TRP A 10 2.72 -6.31 -6.93
N ARG A 11 2.90 -5.02 -7.21
CA ARG A 11 4.00 -4.23 -6.69
C ARG A 11 3.44 -3.26 -5.66
N LEU A 12 3.90 -3.36 -4.41
CA LEU A 12 3.53 -2.44 -3.35
C LEU A 12 4.67 -1.44 -3.16
N PHE A 13 4.33 -0.15 -3.13
CA PHE A 13 5.35 0.91 -3.13
C PHE A 13 4.79 2.20 -2.55
N PHE A 14 5.68 3.16 -2.32
CA PHE A 14 5.30 4.54 -2.05
C PHE A 14 6.27 5.46 -2.78
N TYR A 15 5.85 6.71 -3.01
CA TYR A 15 6.71 7.70 -3.67
C TYR A 15 7.58 8.39 -2.63
N SER A 16 8.81 8.73 -3.03
CA SER A 16 9.79 9.28 -2.09
C SER A 16 9.44 10.68 -1.57
N ASN A 17 8.51 11.37 -2.20
CA ASN A 17 8.10 12.72 -1.80
C ASN A 17 6.81 12.73 -0.96
N GLU A 18 6.38 11.58 -0.44
CA GLU A 18 5.11 11.46 0.27
C GLU A 18 5.24 11.44 1.81
N GLY A 19 6.44 11.72 2.33
CA GLY A 19 6.67 11.61 3.77
C GLY A 19 5.88 12.55 4.66
N LEU A 20 5.27 13.60 4.10
CA LEU A 20 4.43 14.54 4.85
C LEU A 20 2.97 14.12 4.89
N GLU A 21 2.59 13.10 4.14
CA GLU A 21 1.23 12.55 4.16
C GLU A 21 1.12 11.49 5.27
N PRO A 22 -0.12 11.19 5.72
CA PRO A 22 -0.31 10.03 6.58
C PRO A 22 0.19 8.77 5.92
N ILE A 23 0.54 7.78 6.72
CA ILE A 23 1.09 6.53 6.20
C ILE A 23 0.11 5.86 5.24
N HIS A 24 0.62 5.42 4.10
CA HIS A 24 -0.19 4.78 3.07
C HIS A 24 0.68 3.86 2.21
N VAL A 25 0.04 3.13 1.31
CA VAL A 25 0.73 2.27 0.37
C VAL A 25 0.01 2.36 -0.99
N HIS A 26 0.82 2.39 -2.05
CA HIS A 26 0.33 2.23 -3.42
C HIS A 26 0.53 0.78 -3.83
N ALA A 27 -0.35 0.29 -4.70
CA ALA A 27 -0.20 -1.04 -5.28
C ALA A 27 -0.58 -0.99 -6.75
N GLU A 28 0.17 -1.70 -7.58
CA GLU A 28 -0.12 -1.79 -9.00
C GLU A 28 0.07 -3.21 -9.50
N LYS A 29 -0.75 -3.60 -10.47
CA LYS A 29 -0.68 -4.88 -11.17
C LYS A 29 -1.24 -4.70 -12.56
N GLY A 30 -0.36 -4.80 -13.59
CA GLY A 30 -0.77 -4.48 -14.95
C GLY A 30 -1.20 -3.02 -15.04
N ASP A 31 -2.41 -2.78 -15.52
CA ASP A 31 -3.00 -1.44 -15.61
C ASP A 31 -3.90 -1.08 -14.42
N MET A 32 -3.93 -1.94 -13.40
CA MET A 32 -4.65 -1.66 -12.16
C MET A 32 -3.74 -0.92 -11.19
N GLU A 33 -4.31 0.05 -10.49
CA GLU A 33 -3.57 0.82 -9.49
C GLU A 33 -4.50 1.25 -8.36
N CYS A 34 -3.97 1.30 -7.14
CA CYS A 34 -4.75 1.76 -6.00
C CYS A 34 -3.83 2.36 -4.93
N LYS A 35 -4.45 3.10 -4.02
CA LYS A 35 -3.77 3.67 -2.86
C LYS A 35 -4.66 3.46 -1.64
N PHE A 36 -4.07 2.97 -0.56
CA PHE A 36 -4.77 2.75 0.70
C PHE A 36 -4.05 3.45 1.85
N TRP A 37 -4.82 4.16 2.67
CA TRP A 37 -4.32 4.69 3.94
C TRP A 37 -4.25 3.55 4.95
N LEU A 38 -3.21 3.54 5.77
CA LEU A 38 -3.08 2.56 6.86
C LEU A 38 -3.42 3.26 8.18
N LEU A 39 -4.49 2.82 8.81
CA LEU A 39 -4.95 3.36 10.09
C LEU A 39 -4.30 2.51 11.19
N ILE A 40 -3.15 2.96 11.68
CA ILE A 40 -2.27 2.14 12.51
C ILE A 40 -2.90 1.74 13.83
N ASP A 41 -3.58 2.68 14.50
CA ASP A 41 -4.16 2.41 15.82
C ASP A 41 -5.29 1.39 15.75
N GLU A 42 -6.05 1.38 14.65
CA GLU A 42 -7.16 0.44 14.45
C GLU A 42 -6.72 -0.83 13.74
N VAL A 43 -5.50 -0.86 13.18
CA VAL A 43 -5.02 -1.91 12.28
C VAL A 43 -6.03 -2.13 11.15
N GLU A 44 -6.39 -1.02 10.49
CA GLU A 44 -7.33 -1.04 9.37
C GLU A 44 -6.76 -0.29 8.20
N ILE A 45 -7.43 -0.44 7.03
CA ILE A 45 -7.03 0.27 5.82
C ILE A 45 -8.25 0.99 5.25
N GLN A 46 -8.00 2.10 4.58
CA GLN A 46 -9.04 2.89 3.93
C GLN A 46 -8.60 3.23 2.51
N GLU A 47 -9.46 2.92 1.55
CA GLU A 47 -9.16 3.20 0.15
C GLU A 47 -9.10 4.71 -0.10
N ALA A 48 -7.96 5.17 -0.64
CA ALA A 48 -7.81 6.57 -1.07
C ALA A 48 -8.29 6.72 -2.51
N PHE A 49 -7.85 5.82 -3.39
CA PHE A 49 -8.35 5.75 -4.77
C PHE A 49 -8.10 4.35 -5.33
N SER A 50 -8.80 4.07 -6.43
CA SER A 50 -8.53 2.87 -7.23
C SER A 50 -8.78 3.19 -8.70
N TYR A 51 -8.00 2.57 -9.57
CA TYR A 51 -8.06 2.77 -11.01
C TYR A 51 -8.00 1.43 -11.71
N ASN A 52 -8.99 1.17 -12.59
CA ASN A 52 -9.11 -0.09 -13.33
C ASN A 52 -9.22 -1.34 -12.46
N MET A 53 -9.59 -1.18 -11.19
CA MET A 53 -9.67 -2.31 -10.26
C MET A 53 -10.97 -3.08 -10.43
N THR A 54 -10.85 -4.42 -10.50
CA THR A 54 -12.02 -5.29 -10.43
C THR A 54 -12.35 -5.56 -8.97
N PRO A 55 -13.60 -5.99 -8.65
CA PRO A 55 -13.94 -6.38 -7.28
C PRO A 55 -13.05 -7.49 -6.72
N THR A 56 -12.68 -8.47 -7.56
CA THR A 56 -11.78 -9.55 -7.17
C THR A 56 -10.38 -9.01 -6.84
N ALA A 57 -9.86 -8.11 -7.67
CA ALA A 57 -8.56 -7.50 -7.45
C ALA A 57 -8.53 -6.67 -6.17
N LYS A 58 -9.61 -5.92 -5.88
CA LYS A 58 -9.70 -5.15 -4.63
C LYS A 58 -9.65 -6.06 -3.41
N LYS A 59 -10.37 -7.15 -3.46
CA LYS A 59 -10.39 -8.12 -2.35
C LYS A 59 -9.01 -8.73 -2.15
N GLU A 60 -8.34 -9.07 -3.23
CA GLU A 60 -6.99 -9.64 -3.19
C GLU A 60 -5.98 -8.67 -2.58
N ILE A 61 -5.96 -7.43 -3.07
CA ILE A 61 -4.97 -6.46 -2.59
C ILE A 61 -5.20 -6.06 -1.13
N LYS A 62 -6.46 -5.95 -0.71
CA LYS A 62 -6.77 -5.69 0.70
C LYS A 62 -6.22 -6.78 1.60
N LYS A 63 -6.39 -8.04 1.20
CA LYS A 63 -5.87 -9.18 1.95
C LYS A 63 -4.35 -9.13 2.03
N ILE A 64 -3.69 -8.81 0.92
CA ILE A 64 -2.23 -8.71 0.87
C ILE A 64 -1.75 -7.60 1.81
N ILE A 65 -2.40 -6.43 1.78
CA ILE A 65 -2.03 -5.31 2.64
C ILE A 65 -2.17 -5.68 4.12
N TYR A 66 -3.26 -6.33 4.50
CA TYR A 66 -3.45 -6.78 5.89
C TYR A 66 -2.41 -7.81 6.31
N GLN A 67 -2.07 -8.75 5.42
CA GLN A 67 -1.07 -9.78 5.71
C GLN A 67 0.33 -9.19 5.92
N HIS A 68 0.61 -8.06 5.27
CA HIS A 68 1.92 -7.42 5.31
C HIS A 68 1.89 -6.05 5.95
N PHE A 69 0.87 -5.81 6.80
CA PHE A 69 0.64 -4.51 7.44
C PHE A 69 1.89 -4.04 8.19
N ASP A 70 2.46 -4.89 9.01
CA ASP A 70 3.64 -4.54 9.81
C ASP A 70 4.85 -4.23 8.93
N LEU A 71 5.06 -5.00 7.87
CA LEU A 71 6.14 -4.77 6.94
C LEU A 71 6.00 -3.40 6.25
N ILE A 72 4.77 -3.05 5.84
CA ILE A 72 4.51 -1.77 5.19
C ILE A 72 4.78 -0.61 6.15
N VAL A 73 4.29 -0.71 7.38
CA VAL A 73 4.51 0.31 8.42
C VAL A 73 6.01 0.46 8.70
N GLU A 74 6.70 -0.65 8.86
CA GLU A 74 8.14 -0.65 9.14
C GLU A 74 8.93 -0.04 7.99
N SER A 75 8.58 -0.36 6.75
CA SER A 75 9.23 0.19 5.56
C SER A 75 9.01 1.69 5.45
N TRP A 76 7.79 2.15 5.73
CA TRP A 76 7.47 3.58 5.74
C TRP A 76 8.32 4.32 6.78
N ASN A 77 8.32 3.82 8.02
CA ASN A 77 9.08 4.46 9.10
C ASN A 77 10.58 4.47 8.82
N SER A 78 11.10 3.36 8.31
CA SER A 78 12.52 3.26 7.97
C SER A 78 12.91 4.27 6.89
N TYR A 79 12.03 4.50 5.92
CA TYR A 79 12.34 5.38 4.79
C TYR A 79 12.18 6.86 5.16
N PHE A 80 11.13 7.23 5.90
CA PHE A 80 10.79 8.64 6.13
C PHE A 80 11.23 9.18 7.48
N ASN A 81 11.57 8.34 8.45
CA ASN A 81 11.94 8.77 9.80
C ASN A 81 13.41 8.57 10.11
N ASN A 82 14.27 8.88 9.17
CA ASN A 82 15.70 8.76 9.40
C ASN A 82 16.27 10.00 10.06
#